data_7b9fb64c22b052644106bd1d4295e350
#
_entry.id   7b9fb64c22b052644106bd1d4295e350
#
_cell.length_a   1.000
_cell.length_b   1.000
_cell.length_c   1.000
_cell.angle_alpha   90.00
_cell.angle_beta   90.00
_cell.angle_gamma   90.00
#
_symmetry.space_group_name_H-M   'P 1'
#
loop_
_entity.id
_entity.type
_entity.pdbx_description
1 polymer ?
#
loop_
_entity_poly.entity_id
_entity_poly.type
_entity_poly.pdbx_seq_one_letter_code
_entity_poly.pdbx_strand_id
1 'polypeptide(L)'
;MAVDPFFASARKRKRNNNNKPAQKKQQPAVAKTQNKHDSDIEGDSNDEDHFNTNASAESSDESSDEEREETAAEKRVRLAKAYLETIEKNAEGTCESKEIGTFDAADLDRDLIAERLKKDDDETEGRLHLRIADKYNFKNEDLKTYRCRGHQLAVTAVALAESGTIFYSASKDGSIIKWDAKTFQKLHTFLGGRKGVKNYTGHTDHILCLAISHDGQYLASGGKDKIINIWSALAFRKGSNQLYSASHDRTIKLWNVDERAYIETLFGHQDQITDIDTLGRERCVSTGGRDKTARLWKIVEESQLVYRGGVTTKDESGSKALFVENSVDCITQIDESMFITGGDSGVLSLWEINRKKPLFTKSLAHGLNTTQLESQGEHNQPYWITAVACLRYSDLFFSGSWDGFVRVWKLAGDNKSFSQIAQIPVEGVVNSIQIKTAFASKRTLLVVGVGQELKLGRWIRLKNGVKNCTKVFELGYL
;
A
#
# COMPACT_ATOMS: atom_id res chain seq x y z
N MET A 1 40.67 45.80 -20.46
CA MET A 1 40.45 44.42 -20.89
C MET A 1 40.63 43.55 -19.66
N ALA A 2 39.55 43.13 -19.05
CA ALA A 2 39.53 42.28 -17.86
C ALA A 2 39.51 40.83 -18.31
N VAL A 3 40.40 39.99 -17.75
CA VAL A 3 40.56 38.57 -18.12
C VAL A 3 39.68 37.75 -17.16
N ASP A 4 38.89 36.86 -17.78
CA ASP A 4 37.97 35.95 -17.09
C ASP A 4 38.70 34.96 -16.15
N PRO A 5 38.21 34.71 -14.93
CA PRO A 5 38.89 33.86 -13.95
C PRO A 5 38.58 32.33 -14.04
N PHE A 6 38.05 31.84 -15.15
CA PHE A 6 37.59 30.45 -15.28
C PHE A 6 38.60 29.42 -15.77
N PHE A 7 39.83 29.80 -16.09
CA PHE A 7 40.88 28.88 -16.52
C PHE A 7 42.13 28.95 -15.63
N ALA A 8 42.04 28.43 -14.43
CA ALA A 8 43.23 28.14 -13.61
C ALA A 8 43.43 26.63 -13.46
N SER A 9 44.53 26.17 -14.03
CA SER A 9 44.93 24.78 -14.16
C SER A 9 45.12 24.04 -12.87
N ALA A 10 44.63 22.78 -12.80
CA ALA A 10 44.81 21.85 -11.70
C ALA A 10 46.25 21.43 -11.46
N ARG A 11 46.79 21.71 -10.28
CA ARG A 11 48.11 21.21 -9.82
C ARG A 11 48.03 19.70 -9.56
N LYS A 12 48.88 18.93 -10.24
CA LYS A 12 49.14 17.50 -10.01
C LYS A 12 49.73 17.29 -8.61
N ARG A 13 49.05 16.51 -7.75
CA ARG A 13 49.59 15.97 -6.51
C ARG A 13 50.45 14.75 -6.81
N LYS A 14 51.77 14.80 -6.43
CA LYS A 14 52.69 13.69 -6.45
C LYS A 14 52.28 12.64 -5.42
N ARG A 15 52.15 11.39 -5.85
CA ARG A 15 52.06 10.21 -4.98
C ARG A 15 53.44 9.85 -4.48
N ASN A 16 53.62 9.85 -3.16
CA ASN A 16 54.78 9.22 -2.52
C ASN A 16 54.49 7.74 -2.30
N ASN A 17 55.23 6.88 -2.99
CA ASN A 17 55.32 5.45 -2.70
C ASN A 17 56.34 5.24 -1.58
N ASN A 18 55.91 4.78 -0.43
CA ASN A 18 56.77 4.15 0.55
C ASN A 18 56.32 2.69 0.77
N ASN A 19 56.98 1.79 0.05
CA ASN A 19 56.92 0.37 0.30
C ASN A 19 57.75 0.03 1.55
N LYS A 20 57.10 -0.63 2.55
CA LYS A 20 57.78 -1.50 3.52
C LYS A 20 57.03 -2.82 3.59
N PRO A 21 57.72 -3.97 3.58
CA PRO A 21 57.07 -5.27 3.51
C PRO A 21 56.61 -5.72 4.91
N ALA A 22 55.36 -6.17 4.99
CA ALA A 22 54.80 -6.77 6.19
C ALA A 22 55.08 -8.27 6.23
N GLN A 23 55.63 -8.70 7.37
CA GLN A 23 55.95 -10.09 7.70
C GLN A 23 54.69 -10.95 7.80
N LYS A 24 54.77 -12.13 7.17
CA LYS A 24 53.81 -13.23 7.31
C LYS A 24 53.88 -13.79 8.75
N LYS A 25 52.77 -13.73 9.49
CA LYS A 25 52.52 -14.58 10.65
C LYS A 25 51.81 -15.86 10.20
N GLN A 26 52.45 -16.98 10.46
CA GLN A 26 51.94 -18.33 10.28
C GLN A 26 50.81 -18.60 11.27
N GLN A 27 49.72 -19.18 10.75
CA GLN A 27 48.68 -19.80 11.57
C GLN A 27 49.04 -21.28 11.79
N PRO A 28 48.82 -21.83 12.98
CA PRO A 28 48.99 -23.26 13.19
C PRO A 28 47.73 -24.03 12.74
N ALA A 29 47.98 -25.15 12.08
CA ALA A 29 47.04 -26.17 11.68
C ALA A 29 46.40 -26.83 12.92
N VAL A 30 45.07 -26.98 12.93
CA VAL A 30 44.38 -27.85 13.88
C VAL A 30 43.68 -28.96 13.13
N ALA A 31 43.90 -30.16 13.64
CA ALA A 31 43.55 -31.45 13.09
C ALA A 31 42.05 -31.72 13.05
N LYS A 32 41.66 -32.51 12.04
CA LYS A 32 40.36 -33.15 11.94
C LYS A 32 40.22 -34.22 13.03
N THR A 33 39.18 -34.14 13.83
CA THR A 33 38.63 -35.27 14.57
C THR A 33 37.17 -35.44 14.23
N GLN A 34 36.84 -36.58 13.67
CA GLN A 34 35.47 -37.07 13.53
C GLN A 34 35.02 -37.53 14.91
N ASN A 35 33.87 -37.07 15.33
CA ASN A 35 33.03 -37.79 16.29
C ASN A 35 31.58 -37.66 15.94
N LYS A 36 30.97 -38.79 15.68
CA LYS A 36 29.51 -39.03 15.74
C LYS A 36 29.07 -38.88 17.18
N HIS A 37 28.06 -38.10 17.43
CA HIS A 37 27.16 -38.36 18.55
C HIS A 37 25.79 -37.79 18.20
N ASP A 38 24.79 -38.69 18.16
CA ASP A 38 23.40 -38.41 18.31
C ASP A 38 23.19 -37.75 19.68
N SER A 39 22.42 -36.67 19.70
CA SER A 39 21.80 -36.21 20.93
C SER A 39 20.53 -35.45 20.60
N ASP A 40 19.44 -36.03 21.05
CA ASP A 40 18.11 -35.51 21.17
C ASP A 40 18.11 -34.08 21.75
N ILE A 41 17.41 -33.16 21.10
CA ILE A 41 17.01 -31.89 21.69
C ILE A 41 15.49 -31.92 21.80
N GLU A 42 15.04 -32.23 23.00
CA GLU A 42 13.70 -31.90 23.47
C GLU A 42 13.59 -30.38 23.55
N GLY A 43 12.76 -29.80 22.73
CA GLY A 43 12.33 -28.40 22.77
C GLY A 43 10.86 -28.35 23.11
N ASP A 44 10.61 -28.16 24.39
CA ASP A 44 9.31 -27.81 24.95
C ASP A 44 8.89 -26.42 24.44
N SER A 45 7.80 -26.34 23.68
CA SER A 45 7.10 -25.08 23.42
C SER A 45 5.60 -25.37 23.42
N ASN A 46 5.00 -25.17 24.58
CA ASN A 46 3.56 -25.03 24.74
C ASN A 46 3.10 -23.73 24.05
N ASP A 47 2.49 -23.86 22.90
CA ASP A 47 1.58 -22.85 22.36
C ASP A 47 0.22 -23.52 22.14
N GLU A 48 -0.66 -23.30 23.12
CA GLU A 48 -2.07 -23.65 23.06
C GLU A 48 -2.82 -22.66 22.18
N ASP A 49 -2.92 -22.94 20.88
CA ASP A 49 -3.87 -22.25 20.01
C ASP A 49 -5.25 -22.86 20.16
N HIS A 50 -6.11 -22.13 20.87
CA HIS A 50 -7.54 -22.41 20.99
C HIS A 50 -8.23 -22.21 19.62
N PHE A 51 -8.35 -23.29 18.85
CA PHE A 51 -9.29 -23.36 17.73
C PHE A 51 -10.69 -23.71 18.27
N ASN A 52 -11.55 -22.71 18.36
CA ASN A 52 -12.95 -22.87 18.73
C ASN A 52 -13.79 -23.14 17.48
N THR A 53 -13.98 -24.40 17.12
CA THR A 53 -14.94 -24.83 16.11
C THR A 53 -16.22 -25.31 16.76
N ASN A 54 -17.20 -24.42 16.87
CA ASN A 54 -18.58 -24.83 17.07
C ASN A 54 -19.15 -25.39 15.77
N ALA A 55 -19.11 -26.70 15.62
CA ALA A 55 -19.94 -27.44 14.67
C ALA A 55 -20.67 -28.51 15.45
N SER A 56 -21.94 -28.25 15.67
CA SER A 56 -22.90 -29.25 16.12
C SER A 56 -23.13 -30.29 15.04
N ALA A 57 -22.73 -31.51 15.30
CA ALA A 57 -23.23 -32.68 14.59
C ALA A 57 -23.52 -33.79 15.57
N GLU A 58 -24.81 -34.01 15.80
CA GLU A 58 -25.33 -35.23 16.34
C GLU A 58 -25.14 -36.36 15.33
N SER A 59 -24.45 -37.41 15.73
CA SER A 59 -24.81 -38.77 15.32
C SER A 59 -24.06 -39.77 16.22
N SER A 60 -24.86 -40.49 16.97
CA SER A 60 -24.53 -41.71 17.67
C SER A 60 -23.97 -42.76 16.70
N ASP A 61 -22.82 -43.35 17.02
CA ASP A 61 -22.64 -44.79 16.91
C ASP A 61 -21.52 -45.28 17.86
N GLU A 62 -21.91 -46.23 18.70
CA GLU A 62 -21.04 -46.98 19.57
C GLU A 62 -20.11 -47.90 18.75
N SER A 63 -18.81 -47.73 18.93
CA SER A 63 -17.87 -48.83 18.84
C SER A 63 -16.67 -48.61 19.72
N SER A 64 -16.61 -49.39 20.78
CA SER A 64 -15.46 -49.53 21.66
C SER A 64 -14.28 -50.08 20.86
N ASP A 65 -13.23 -49.28 20.63
CA ASP A 65 -11.90 -49.77 20.30
C ASP A 65 -10.83 -48.90 21.00
N GLU A 66 -9.98 -49.62 21.70
CA GLU A 66 -8.75 -49.30 22.38
C GLU A 66 -8.16 -47.89 22.05
N GLU A 67 -8.20 -46.98 23.05
CA GLU A 67 -7.49 -45.71 23.07
C GLU A 67 -5.97 -45.97 22.97
N ARG A 68 -5.45 -46.12 21.75
CA ARG A 68 -4.03 -45.90 21.48
C ARG A 68 -3.77 -44.41 21.59
N GLU A 69 -2.88 -44.03 22.48
CA GLU A 69 -2.39 -42.66 22.60
C GLU A 69 -1.78 -42.24 21.23
N GLU A 70 -2.59 -41.57 20.38
CA GLU A 70 -2.12 -41.03 19.13
C GLU A 70 -1.07 -39.95 19.38
N THR A 71 0.07 -40.07 18.77
CA THR A 71 1.08 -38.98 18.79
C THR A 71 0.53 -37.73 18.11
N ALA A 72 0.99 -36.55 18.53
CA ALA A 72 0.58 -35.27 17.93
C ALA A 72 0.78 -35.23 16.41
N ALA A 73 1.77 -35.95 15.89
CA ALA A 73 2.03 -36.07 14.46
C ALA A 73 0.96 -36.93 13.75
N GLU A 74 0.55 -38.06 14.33
CA GLU A 74 -0.50 -38.92 13.78
C GLU A 74 -1.85 -38.24 13.78
N LYS A 75 -2.18 -37.50 14.85
CA LYS A 75 -3.39 -36.68 14.92
C LYS A 75 -3.44 -35.63 13.81
N ARG A 76 -2.31 -34.94 13.53
CA ARG A 76 -2.22 -33.98 12.42
C ARG A 76 -2.44 -34.65 11.07
N VAL A 77 -1.86 -35.81 10.83
CA VAL A 77 -2.03 -36.58 9.60
C VAL A 77 -3.47 -37.06 9.42
N ARG A 78 -4.11 -37.53 10.50
CA ARG A 78 -5.52 -37.95 10.49
C ARG A 78 -6.46 -36.78 10.18
N LEU A 79 -6.25 -35.61 10.83
CA LEU A 79 -7.04 -34.43 10.56
C LEU A 79 -6.83 -33.90 9.13
N ALA A 80 -5.60 -33.94 8.61
CA ALA A 80 -5.31 -33.57 7.23
C ALA A 80 -5.99 -34.50 6.22
N LYS A 81 -5.99 -35.81 6.46
CA LYS A 81 -6.72 -36.79 5.62
C LYS A 81 -8.23 -36.53 5.63
N ALA A 82 -8.82 -36.37 6.82
CA ALA A 82 -10.26 -36.08 6.95
C ALA A 82 -10.65 -34.77 6.24
N TYR A 83 -9.78 -33.76 6.28
CA TYR A 83 -9.98 -32.51 5.56
C TYR A 83 -9.93 -32.69 4.04
N LEU A 84 -8.98 -33.46 3.52
CA LEU A 84 -8.90 -33.79 2.09
C LEU A 84 -10.13 -34.57 1.62
N GLU A 85 -10.59 -35.59 2.38
CA GLU A 85 -11.83 -36.33 2.06
C GLU A 85 -13.07 -35.43 2.01
N THR A 86 -13.17 -34.43 2.90
CA THR A 86 -14.28 -33.46 2.87
C THR A 86 -14.21 -32.55 1.65
N ILE A 87 -13.02 -32.17 1.19
CA ILE A 87 -12.85 -31.39 -0.03
C ILE A 87 -13.19 -32.23 -1.25
N GLU A 88 -12.75 -33.48 -1.33
CA GLU A 88 -13.08 -34.42 -2.41
C GLU A 88 -14.60 -34.61 -2.54
N LYS A 89 -15.30 -34.92 -1.43
CA LYS A 89 -16.76 -35.04 -1.41
C LYS A 89 -17.49 -33.77 -1.87
N ASN A 90 -16.96 -32.58 -1.49
CA ASN A 90 -17.55 -31.31 -1.92
C ASN A 90 -17.25 -31.00 -3.41
N ALA A 91 -16.11 -31.48 -3.94
CA ALA A 91 -15.76 -31.32 -5.36
C ALA A 91 -16.62 -32.22 -6.25
N GLU A 92 -16.88 -33.47 -5.83
CA GLU A 92 -17.77 -34.40 -6.53
C GLU A 92 -19.22 -33.87 -6.62
N GLY A 93 -19.72 -33.18 -5.57
CA GLY A 93 -21.05 -32.58 -5.55
C GLY A 93 -21.24 -31.35 -6.47
N THR A 94 -20.14 -30.77 -6.98
CA THR A 94 -20.20 -29.59 -7.88
C THR A 94 -20.00 -29.94 -9.36
N CYS A 95 -19.71 -31.17 -9.70
CA CYS A 95 -19.39 -31.61 -11.07
C CYS A 95 -20.62 -32.07 -11.91
N GLU A 96 -21.86 -31.86 -11.48
CA GLU A 96 -23.03 -32.04 -12.33
C GLU A 96 -23.12 -30.92 -13.37
N SER A 97 -22.54 -31.15 -14.54
CA SER A 97 -22.71 -30.44 -15.81
C SER A 97 -21.49 -29.67 -16.35
N LYS A 98 -20.52 -30.44 -16.89
CA LYS A 98 -19.77 -29.98 -18.08
C LYS A 98 -19.27 -31.23 -18.84
N GLU A 99 -19.80 -31.43 -20.04
CA GLU A 99 -19.18 -32.31 -21.02
C GLU A 99 -17.78 -31.80 -21.35
N ILE A 100 -16.76 -32.47 -20.83
CA ILE A 100 -15.36 -32.13 -21.09
C ILE A 100 -14.73 -33.36 -21.73
N GLY A 101 -14.33 -33.21 -23.00
CA GLY A 101 -13.59 -34.23 -23.74
C GLY A 101 -12.23 -34.53 -23.12
N THR A 102 -11.90 -35.80 -23.04
CA THR A 102 -10.58 -36.45 -22.95
C THR A 102 -9.46 -35.73 -22.15
N PHE A 103 -9.74 -35.23 -20.98
CA PHE A 103 -8.73 -34.95 -19.97
C PHE A 103 -8.78 -36.05 -18.90
N ASP A 104 -7.61 -36.39 -18.34
CA ASP A 104 -7.53 -37.36 -17.26
C ASP A 104 -8.29 -36.80 -16.03
N ALA A 105 -9.34 -37.49 -15.60
CA ALA A 105 -10.20 -37.06 -14.49
C ALA A 105 -9.39 -36.83 -13.20
N ALA A 106 -8.33 -37.62 -12.99
CA ALA A 106 -7.45 -37.49 -11.82
C ALA A 106 -6.64 -36.17 -11.81
N ASP A 107 -6.28 -35.62 -12.97
CA ASP A 107 -5.59 -34.32 -13.05
C ASP A 107 -6.55 -33.14 -12.81
N LEU A 108 -7.80 -33.25 -13.29
CA LEU A 108 -8.85 -32.26 -13.01
C LEU A 108 -9.20 -32.20 -11.53
N ASP A 109 -9.30 -33.35 -10.86
CA ASP A 109 -9.58 -33.42 -9.43
C ASP A 109 -8.44 -32.81 -8.61
N ARG A 110 -7.17 -33.07 -8.99
CA ARG A 110 -6.00 -32.42 -8.34
C ARG A 110 -6.00 -30.92 -8.49
N ASP A 111 -6.35 -30.40 -9.66
CA ASP A 111 -6.41 -28.96 -9.92
C ASP A 111 -7.53 -28.30 -9.10
N LEU A 112 -8.71 -28.94 -9.00
CA LEU A 112 -9.83 -28.47 -8.18
C LEU A 112 -9.48 -28.46 -6.69
N ILE A 113 -8.84 -29.52 -6.19
CA ILE A 113 -8.38 -29.62 -4.81
C ILE A 113 -7.33 -28.55 -4.54
N ALA A 114 -6.35 -28.35 -5.44
CA ALA A 114 -5.32 -27.31 -5.31
C ALA A 114 -5.91 -25.91 -5.32
N GLU A 115 -6.93 -25.64 -6.16
CA GLU A 115 -7.63 -24.36 -6.20
C GLU A 115 -8.40 -24.12 -4.88
N ARG A 116 -9.05 -25.14 -4.34
CA ARG A 116 -9.78 -25.05 -3.09
C ARG A 116 -8.85 -24.81 -1.91
N LEU A 117 -7.76 -25.56 -1.79
CA LEU A 117 -6.75 -25.37 -0.76
C LEU A 117 -6.14 -23.98 -0.80
N LYS A 118 -5.84 -23.49 -2.01
CA LYS A 118 -5.35 -22.12 -2.19
C LYS A 118 -6.38 -21.08 -1.74
N LYS A 119 -7.66 -21.31 -2.03
CA LYS A 119 -8.73 -20.40 -1.60
C LYS A 119 -8.88 -20.39 -0.08
N ASP A 120 -8.78 -21.54 0.57
CA ASP A 120 -8.87 -21.64 2.01
C ASP A 120 -7.65 -21.01 2.71
N ASP A 121 -6.46 -21.14 2.10
CA ASP A 121 -5.25 -20.43 2.54
C ASP A 121 -5.40 -18.90 2.37
N ASP A 122 -5.87 -18.44 1.22
CA ASP A 122 -6.15 -17.02 0.96
C ASP A 122 -7.26 -16.48 1.90
N GLU A 123 -8.22 -17.31 2.31
CA GLU A 123 -9.25 -16.92 3.30
C GLU A 123 -8.69 -16.80 4.71
N THR A 124 -7.88 -17.77 5.16
CA THR A 124 -7.25 -17.75 6.49
C THR A 124 -6.27 -16.60 6.64
N GLU A 125 -5.52 -16.26 5.60
CA GLU A 125 -4.60 -15.13 5.59
C GLU A 125 -5.28 -13.78 5.27
N GLY A 126 -6.59 -13.79 5.02
CA GLY A 126 -7.36 -12.59 4.66
C GLY A 126 -6.93 -11.96 3.33
N ARG A 127 -6.50 -12.79 2.38
CA ARG A 127 -6.13 -12.39 1.00
C ARG A 127 -7.24 -12.64 -0.02
N LEU A 128 -8.36 -13.21 0.40
CA LEU A 128 -9.48 -13.48 -0.49
C LEU A 128 -10.03 -12.18 -1.06
N HIS A 129 -10.10 -12.09 -2.40
CA HIS A 129 -10.68 -10.93 -3.07
C HIS A 129 -12.19 -10.91 -2.90
N LEU A 130 -12.70 -9.90 -2.13
CA LEU A 130 -14.09 -9.78 -1.76
C LEU A 130 -14.83 -8.79 -2.67
N ARG A 131 -16.00 -9.18 -3.17
CA ARG A 131 -16.92 -8.29 -3.87
C ARG A 131 -17.88 -7.66 -2.87
N ILE A 132 -17.56 -6.45 -2.45
CA ILE A 132 -18.29 -5.75 -1.38
C ILE A 132 -18.81 -4.37 -1.79
N ALA A 133 -18.44 -3.87 -2.98
CA ALA A 133 -18.87 -2.54 -3.41
C ALA A 133 -20.41 -2.36 -3.39
N ASP A 134 -21.16 -3.40 -3.75
CA ASP A 134 -22.63 -3.36 -3.76
C ASP A 134 -23.26 -3.43 -2.35
N LYS A 135 -22.48 -3.80 -1.34
CA LYS A 135 -22.97 -3.89 0.05
C LYS A 135 -22.94 -2.54 0.77
N TYR A 136 -22.30 -1.53 0.18
CA TYR A 136 -22.18 -0.22 0.80
C TYR A 136 -23.18 0.78 0.20
N ASN A 137 -23.75 1.59 1.09
CA ASN A 137 -24.59 2.71 0.71
C ASN A 137 -23.73 3.98 0.56
N PHE A 138 -23.67 4.52 -0.65
CA PHE A 138 -22.93 5.75 -0.96
C PHE A 138 -23.84 6.97 -1.17
N LYS A 139 -25.12 6.89 -0.79
CA LYS A 139 -26.01 8.05 -0.88
C LYS A 139 -25.57 9.11 0.10
N ASN A 140 -25.38 10.33 -0.38
CA ASN A 140 -24.84 11.45 0.41
C ASN A 140 -25.68 11.77 1.65
N GLU A 141 -26.99 11.51 1.61
CA GLU A 141 -27.93 11.76 2.71
C GLU A 141 -27.69 10.82 3.91
N ASP A 142 -27.23 9.60 3.64
CA ASP A 142 -27.03 8.56 4.66
C ASP A 142 -25.58 8.52 5.20
N LEU A 143 -24.65 9.23 4.55
CA LEU A 143 -23.24 9.22 4.93
C LEU A 143 -22.98 10.09 6.16
N LYS A 144 -22.64 9.45 7.27
CA LYS A 144 -22.19 10.17 8.48
C LYS A 144 -20.83 10.79 8.22
N THR A 145 -20.79 12.13 8.20
CA THR A 145 -19.58 12.90 7.94
C THR A 145 -19.11 13.61 9.19
N TYR A 146 -17.87 13.36 9.56
CA TYR A 146 -17.22 14.03 10.69
C TYR A 146 -16.06 14.90 10.20
N ARG A 147 -15.92 16.09 10.78
CA ARG A 147 -14.88 17.05 10.40
C ARG A 147 -13.93 17.28 11.57
N CYS A 148 -12.71 16.76 11.47
CA CYS A 148 -11.65 16.92 12.46
C CYS A 148 -10.76 18.11 12.11
N ARG A 149 -10.73 19.12 12.99
CA ARG A 149 -9.97 20.37 12.82
C ARG A 149 -8.84 20.44 13.85
N GLY A 150 -7.66 20.88 13.43
CA GLY A 150 -6.51 21.02 14.34
C GLY A 150 -5.26 21.54 13.64
N HIS A 151 -5.15 21.34 12.33
CA HIS A 151 -4.04 21.80 11.52
C HIS A 151 -4.22 23.25 11.06
N GLN A 152 -3.12 24.03 11.05
CA GLN A 152 -3.10 25.39 10.55
C GLN A 152 -2.96 25.44 9.02
N LEU A 153 -2.16 24.55 8.44
CA LEU A 153 -1.94 24.44 7.01
C LEU A 153 -2.65 23.21 6.41
N ALA A 154 -2.49 23.03 5.10
CA ALA A 154 -3.12 21.93 4.38
C ALA A 154 -2.70 20.56 4.95
N VAL A 155 -3.66 19.67 5.14
CA VAL A 155 -3.41 18.28 5.48
C VAL A 155 -2.78 17.60 4.26
N THR A 156 -1.65 16.94 4.44
CA THR A 156 -0.86 16.34 3.38
C THR A 156 -0.97 14.83 3.33
N ALA A 157 -1.08 14.21 4.52
CA ALA A 157 -1.17 12.78 4.64
C ALA A 157 -2.11 12.39 5.78
N VAL A 158 -2.80 11.27 5.61
CA VAL A 158 -3.60 10.62 6.65
C VAL A 158 -3.19 9.15 6.72
N ALA A 159 -3.28 8.57 7.91
CA ALA A 159 -3.03 7.15 8.13
C ALA A 159 -4.01 6.60 9.15
N LEU A 160 -4.64 5.46 8.83
CA LEU A 160 -5.64 4.79 9.66
C LEU A 160 -5.06 3.46 10.14
N ALA A 161 -5.13 3.21 11.46
CA ALA A 161 -4.68 1.95 12.04
C ALA A 161 -5.54 0.77 11.56
N GLU A 162 -4.96 -0.42 11.50
CA GLU A 162 -5.66 -1.64 11.07
C GLU A 162 -6.83 -1.98 12.02
N SER A 163 -6.65 -1.70 13.30
CA SER A 163 -7.70 -1.85 14.32
C SER A 163 -8.92 -0.94 14.08
N GLY A 164 -8.81 0.11 13.25
CA GLY A 164 -9.86 1.12 13.04
C GLY A 164 -10.20 1.95 14.28
N THR A 165 -9.36 1.92 15.32
CA THR A 165 -9.60 2.66 16.57
C THR A 165 -8.95 4.04 16.58
N ILE A 166 -7.86 4.20 15.85
CA ILE A 166 -7.03 5.41 15.84
C ILE A 166 -6.66 5.77 14.41
N PHE A 167 -6.64 7.06 14.11
CA PHE A 167 -6.04 7.58 12.88
C PHE A 167 -5.15 8.78 13.16
N TYR A 168 -4.26 9.05 12.23
CA TYR A 168 -3.34 10.18 12.28
C TYR A 168 -3.50 11.06 11.06
N SER A 169 -3.28 12.35 11.25
CA SER A 169 -3.23 13.31 10.17
C SER A 169 -1.96 14.15 10.29
N ALA A 170 -1.30 14.40 9.16
CA ALA A 170 -0.13 15.26 9.07
C ALA A 170 -0.38 16.44 8.15
N SER A 171 0.35 17.53 8.38
CA SER A 171 0.16 18.76 7.65
C SER A 171 1.48 19.41 7.23
N LYS A 172 1.36 20.41 6.36
CA LYS A 172 2.45 21.30 5.97
C LYS A 172 3.02 22.11 7.13
N ASP A 173 2.31 22.23 8.25
CA ASP A 173 2.78 22.91 9.46
C ASP A 173 3.82 22.10 10.25
N GLY A 174 4.15 20.89 9.78
CA GLY A 174 5.08 19.98 10.46
C GLY A 174 4.46 19.25 11.65
N SER A 175 3.19 19.47 11.94
CA SER A 175 2.49 18.80 13.04
C SER A 175 1.83 17.49 12.61
N ILE A 176 1.76 16.52 13.54
CA ILE A 176 0.98 15.29 13.41
C ILE A 176 -0.04 15.27 14.54
N ILE A 177 -1.27 14.95 14.22
CA ILE A 177 -2.34 14.83 15.21
C ILE A 177 -2.86 13.40 15.23
N LYS A 178 -2.91 12.83 16.43
CA LYS A 178 -3.53 11.54 16.73
C LYS A 178 -4.98 11.76 17.10
N TRP A 179 -5.88 11.00 16.49
CA TRP A 179 -7.32 11.08 16.65
C TRP A 179 -7.89 9.75 17.11
N ASP A 180 -8.92 9.80 17.92
CA ASP A 180 -9.76 8.63 18.19
C ASP A 180 -10.78 8.45 17.05
N ALA A 181 -10.84 7.28 16.47
CA ALA A 181 -11.75 6.98 15.37
C ALA A 181 -13.21 6.70 15.81
N LYS A 182 -13.47 6.58 17.11
CA LYS A 182 -14.82 6.42 17.66
C LYS A 182 -15.47 7.76 18.00
N THR A 183 -14.73 8.62 18.71
CA THR A 183 -15.22 9.92 19.18
C THR A 183 -14.84 11.06 18.26
N PHE A 184 -13.89 10.85 17.33
CA PHE A 184 -13.30 11.85 16.45
C PHE A 184 -12.63 13.02 17.20
N GLN A 185 -12.30 12.78 18.46
CA GLN A 185 -11.60 13.76 19.31
C GLN A 185 -10.09 13.63 19.14
N LYS A 186 -9.44 14.77 19.35
CA LYS A 186 -7.99 14.84 19.32
C LYS A 186 -7.41 14.23 20.61
N LEU A 187 -6.62 13.17 20.46
CA LEU A 187 -5.93 12.51 21.57
C LEU A 187 -4.59 13.15 21.87
N HIS A 188 -3.76 13.39 20.85
CA HIS A 188 -2.43 13.94 21.03
C HIS A 188 -2.01 14.77 19.81
N THR A 189 -1.09 15.72 20.02
CA THR A 189 -0.49 16.53 18.94
C THR A 189 1.03 16.53 19.08
N PHE A 190 1.68 15.97 18.08
CA PHE A 190 3.13 16.08 17.90
C PHE A 190 3.40 17.38 17.16
N LEU A 191 3.98 18.33 17.83
CA LEU A 191 4.21 19.67 17.26
C LEU A 191 5.38 19.66 16.28
N GLY A 192 5.27 20.43 15.21
CA GLY A 192 6.36 20.71 14.28
C GLY A 192 7.44 21.59 14.92
N GLY A 193 8.69 21.41 14.51
CA GLY A 193 9.86 22.16 14.99
C GLY A 193 10.16 23.40 14.19
N ARG A 194 11.10 24.20 14.71
CA ARG A 194 11.70 25.30 13.97
C ARG A 194 13.15 24.97 13.62
N LYS A 195 13.57 25.29 12.41
CA LYS A 195 14.97 25.14 11.98
C LYS A 195 15.89 25.93 12.92
N GLY A 196 16.96 25.28 13.40
CA GLY A 196 17.97 25.91 14.26
C GLY A 196 17.76 25.78 15.77
N VAL A 197 16.65 25.20 16.23
CA VAL A 197 16.44 24.90 17.65
C VAL A 197 17.07 23.55 17.98
N LYS A 198 18.05 23.54 18.90
CA LYS A 198 18.63 22.29 19.43
C LYS A 198 17.60 21.58 20.33
N ASN A 199 17.58 20.25 20.28
CA ASN A 199 16.68 19.37 21.08
C ASN A 199 15.20 19.37 20.66
N TYR A 200 14.93 19.51 19.38
CA TYR A 200 13.58 19.37 18.86
C TYR A 200 13.40 18.00 18.20
N THR A 201 12.36 17.27 18.57
CA THR A 201 12.09 15.90 18.09
C THR A 201 11.11 15.83 16.92
N GLY A 202 10.46 16.95 16.56
CA GLY A 202 9.47 17.03 15.49
C GLY A 202 10.05 17.34 14.10
N HIS A 203 9.20 17.29 13.07
CA HIS A 203 9.56 17.75 11.73
C HIS A 203 9.75 19.26 11.69
N THR A 204 10.77 19.70 10.97
CA THR A 204 11.07 21.15 10.80
C THR A 204 10.53 21.74 9.51
N ASP A 205 9.96 20.89 8.62
CA ASP A 205 9.37 21.29 7.34
C ASP A 205 8.09 20.47 7.09
N HIS A 206 7.50 20.60 5.89
CA HIS A 206 6.27 19.91 5.52
C HIS A 206 6.39 18.41 5.66
N ILE A 207 5.43 17.77 6.31
CA ILE A 207 5.28 16.33 6.31
C ILE A 207 4.57 15.91 5.02
N LEU A 208 5.10 14.92 4.32
CA LEU A 208 4.59 14.50 3.02
C LEU A 208 3.90 13.14 3.06
N CYS A 209 4.32 12.25 3.95
CA CYS A 209 3.76 10.91 4.06
C CYS A 209 3.64 10.47 5.51
N LEU A 210 2.66 9.61 5.77
CA LEU A 210 2.42 8.93 7.03
C LEU A 210 2.11 7.48 6.75
N ALA A 211 2.56 6.59 7.61
CA ALA A 211 2.13 5.22 7.62
C ALA A 211 2.14 4.62 9.02
N ILE A 212 1.35 3.56 9.25
CA ILE A 212 1.16 2.91 10.54
C ILE A 212 1.52 1.44 10.37
N SER A 213 2.25 0.86 11.33
CA SER A 213 2.53 -0.58 11.34
C SER A 213 1.24 -1.39 11.45
N HIS A 214 1.29 -2.64 11.04
CA HIS A 214 0.13 -3.53 11.10
C HIS A 214 -0.39 -3.71 12.54
N ASP A 215 0.51 -3.83 13.51
CA ASP A 215 0.20 -3.92 14.94
C ASP A 215 -0.24 -2.59 15.58
N GLY A 216 -0.11 -1.47 14.85
CA GLY A 216 -0.47 -0.13 15.32
C GLY A 216 0.50 0.46 16.35
N GLN A 217 1.62 -0.22 16.67
CA GLN A 217 2.57 0.24 17.68
C GLN A 217 3.49 1.35 17.18
N TYR A 218 3.82 1.31 15.87
CA TYR A 218 4.76 2.25 15.29
C TYR A 218 4.09 3.22 14.29
N LEU A 219 4.37 4.54 14.34
CA LEU A 219 3.94 5.58 13.39
C LEU A 219 5.16 6.19 12.73
N ALA A 220 5.33 6.17 11.45
CA ALA A 220 6.40 6.88 10.81
C ALA A 220 5.89 8.02 9.94
N SER A 221 6.67 9.04 9.85
CA SER A 221 6.40 10.24 9.08
C SER A 221 7.64 10.64 8.29
N GLY A 222 7.43 10.89 7.01
CA GLY A 222 8.46 11.43 6.12
C GLY A 222 8.17 12.88 5.80
N GLY A 223 9.21 13.71 5.90
CA GLY A 223 9.10 15.15 5.69
C GLY A 223 10.01 15.69 4.59
N LYS A 224 9.75 16.92 4.15
CA LYS A 224 10.60 17.67 3.23
C LYS A 224 11.95 18.06 3.87
N ASP A 225 12.07 17.94 5.18
CA ASP A 225 13.30 18.13 5.96
C ASP A 225 14.32 17.02 5.75
N LYS A 226 14.00 16.01 4.93
CA LYS A 226 14.82 14.80 4.64
C LYS A 226 15.04 13.90 5.86
N ILE A 227 14.20 14.05 6.87
CA ILE A 227 14.22 13.25 8.08
C ILE A 227 13.03 12.31 8.05
N ILE A 228 13.28 11.05 8.36
CA ILE A 228 12.25 10.07 8.67
C ILE A 228 12.20 9.96 10.18
N ASN A 229 11.15 10.47 10.78
CA ASN A 229 10.90 10.30 12.19
C ASN A 229 10.07 9.03 12.39
N ILE A 230 10.63 8.06 13.05
CA ILE A 230 9.90 6.87 13.48
C ILE A 230 9.33 7.18 14.86
N TRP A 231 8.05 7.52 14.87
CA TRP A 231 7.29 7.67 16.12
C TRP A 231 6.61 6.37 16.49
N SER A 232 6.82 5.39 15.73
CA SER A 232 6.05 4.21 15.63
C SER A 232 5.14 4.19 14.39
N ALA A 233 5.61 4.38 13.15
CA ALA A 233 5.11 3.81 11.89
C ALA A 233 5.44 4.53 10.59
N LEU A 234 5.74 3.82 9.55
CA LEU A 234 5.79 4.19 8.12
C LEU A 234 5.10 3.10 7.30
N ALA A 235 5.21 3.10 5.95
CA ALA A 235 4.58 2.05 5.16
C ALA A 235 5.20 0.70 5.51
N PHE A 236 4.48 -0.06 6.28
CA PHE A 236 4.89 -1.37 6.71
C PHE A 236 4.33 -2.42 5.76
N ARG A 237 5.14 -3.38 5.46
CA ARG A 237 4.68 -4.63 4.88
C ARG A 237 3.66 -5.26 5.83
N LYS A 238 2.51 -5.70 5.29
CA LYS A 238 1.47 -6.37 6.09
C LYS A 238 2.06 -7.64 6.70
N GLY A 239 1.93 -7.77 8.02
CA GLY A 239 2.44 -8.93 8.77
C GLY A 239 3.93 -8.90 9.13
N SER A 240 4.66 -7.79 8.89
CA SER A 240 6.05 -7.63 9.31
C SER A 240 6.35 -6.18 9.69
N ASN A 241 7.46 -5.96 10.40
CA ASN A 241 7.96 -4.65 10.75
C ASN A 241 9.03 -4.12 9.76
N GLN A 242 8.99 -4.61 8.51
CA GLN A 242 9.79 -4.08 7.42
C GLN A 242 9.17 -2.78 6.88
N LEU A 243 10.01 -1.77 6.73
CA LEU A 243 9.64 -0.44 6.30
C LEU A 243 10.27 -0.10 4.95
N TYR A 244 9.46 0.37 4.01
CA TYR A 244 9.92 0.92 2.75
C TYR A 244 9.81 2.45 2.79
N SER A 245 10.89 3.15 2.53
CA SER A 245 10.89 4.61 2.42
C SER A 245 11.26 5.05 1.02
N ALA A 246 10.35 5.75 0.36
CA ALA A 246 10.58 6.35 -0.95
C ALA A 246 11.03 7.80 -0.81
N SER A 247 12.00 8.21 -1.62
CA SER A 247 12.60 9.52 -1.55
C SER A 247 12.63 10.25 -2.90
N HIS A 248 12.63 11.57 -2.85
CA HIS A 248 12.86 12.44 -4.01
C HIS A 248 14.28 12.30 -4.59
N ASP A 249 15.20 11.60 -3.90
CA ASP A 249 16.53 11.25 -4.42
C ASP A 249 16.53 10.06 -5.40
N ARG A 250 15.34 9.59 -5.78
CA ARG A 250 15.09 8.47 -6.73
C ARG A 250 15.40 7.09 -6.16
N THR A 251 15.58 6.98 -4.85
CA THR A 251 15.88 5.71 -4.18
C THR A 251 14.74 5.27 -3.28
N ILE A 252 14.61 3.98 -3.10
CA ILE A 252 13.79 3.37 -2.06
C ILE A 252 14.73 2.68 -1.09
N LYS A 253 14.53 2.93 0.20
CA LYS A 253 15.31 2.28 1.25
C LYS A 253 14.45 1.35 2.05
N LEU A 254 15.00 0.19 2.34
CA LEU A 254 14.39 -0.86 3.15
C LEU A 254 15.00 -0.84 4.54
N TRP A 255 14.15 -0.92 5.57
CA TRP A 255 14.52 -0.85 6.97
C TRP A 255 13.86 -1.99 7.75
N ASN A 256 14.56 -2.55 8.72
CA ASN A 256 13.97 -3.36 9.77
C ASN A 256 13.77 -2.46 11.00
N VAL A 257 12.51 -2.27 11.42
CA VAL A 257 12.19 -1.36 12.52
C VAL A 257 12.46 -1.99 13.88
N ASP A 258 12.30 -3.31 14.03
CA ASP A 258 12.57 -4.02 15.27
C ASP A 258 14.05 -3.94 15.62
N GLU A 259 14.91 -4.20 14.64
CA GLU A 259 16.35 -4.10 14.78
C GLU A 259 16.88 -2.67 14.67
N ARG A 260 16.01 -1.73 14.26
CA ARG A 260 16.37 -0.33 13.94
C ARG A 260 17.52 -0.24 12.93
N ALA A 261 17.56 -1.19 12.01
CA ALA A 261 18.63 -1.36 11.04
C ALA A 261 18.18 -0.96 9.63
N TYR A 262 19.10 -0.39 8.89
CA TYR A 262 19.01 -0.25 7.45
C TYR A 262 19.36 -1.60 6.80
N ILE A 263 18.53 -2.05 5.84
CA ILE A 263 18.75 -3.30 5.12
C ILE A 263 19.40 -3.00 3.77
N GLU A 264 18.69 -2.28 2.89
CA GLU A 264 19.08 -2.15 1.49
C GLU A 264 18.57 -0.85 0.85
N THR A 265 19.22 -0.42 -0.25
CA THR A 265 18.73 0.65 -1.13
C THR A 265 18.44 0.12 -2.53
N LEU A 266 17.22 0.32 -3.00
CA LEU A 266 16.78 -0.04 -4.33
C LEU A 266 16.94 1.16 -5.29
N PHE A 267 17.62 0.92 -6.39
CA PHE A 267 17.89 1.92 -7.42
C PHE A 267 17.17 1.58 -8.72
N GLY A 268 16.67 2.60 -9.43
CA GLY A 268 16.06 2.36 -10.74
C GLY A 268 15.28 3.55 -11.29
N HIS A 269 14.45 4.22 -10.48
CA HIS A 269 13.70 5.40 -10.94
C HIS A 269 14.62 6.50 -11.49
N GLN A 270 14.19 7.13 -12.59
CA GLN A 270 14.94 8.20 -13.24
C GLN A 270 14.56 9.58 -12.71
N ASP A 271 13.41 9.69 -12.05
CA ASP A 271 12.94 10.93 -11.42
C ASP A 271 12.45 10.65 -9.99
N GLN A 272 11.98 11.70 -9.32
CA GLN A 272 11.49 11.67 -7.94
C GLN A 272 10.39 10.63 -7.78
N ILE A 273 10.47 9.85 -6.72
CA ILE A 273 9.43 8.90 -6.36
C ILE A 273 8.31 9.67 -5.64
N THR A 274 7.09 9.53 -6.14
CA THR A 274 5.92 10.28 -5.68
C THR A 274 5.11 9.52 -4.66
N ASP A 275 4.99 8.21 -4.85
CA ASP A 275 4.20 7.34 -3.98
C ASP A 275 4.73 5.91 -3.96
N ILE A 276 4.41 5.16 -2.89
CA ILE A 276 4.79 3.76 -2.70
C ILE A 276 3.69 3.03 -1.92
N ASP A 277 3.38 1.82 -2.34
CA ASP A 277 2.46 0.94 -1.62
C ASP A 277 2.98 -0.49 -1.54
N THR A 278 2.58 -1.21 -0.49
CA THR A 278 3.03 -2.58 -0.20
C THR A 278 1.89 -3.41 0.38
N LEU A 279 1.93 -4.72 0.10
CA LEU A 279 1.05 -5.73 0.69
C LEU A 279 1.82 -6.74 1.55
N GLY A 280 1.36 -7.97 1.63
CA GLY A 280 1.95 -9.00 2.50
C GLY A 280 3.24 -9.61 1.98
N ARG A 281 3.41 -9.74 0.67
CA ARG A 281 4.62 -10.33 0.08
C ARG A 281 5.80 -9.37 0.12
N GLU A 282 7.03 -9.89 -0.01
CA GLU A 282 8.27 -9.09 -0.08
C GLU A 282 8.39 -8.37 -1.44
N ARG A 283 7.37 -7.57 -1.72
CA ARG A 283 7.23 -6.77 -2.93
C ARG A 283 6.71 -5.40 -2.58
N CYS A 284 7.19 -4.38 -3.27
CA CYS A 284 6.60 -3.06 -3.20
C CYS A 284 6.40 -2.50 -4.60
N VAL A 285 5.39 -1.63 -4.73
CA VAL A 285 5.14 -0.91 -5.98
C VAL A 285 5.34 0.58 -5.73
N SER A 286 6.06 1.24 -6.62
CA SER A 286 6.36 2.67 -6.52
C SER A 286 6.07 3.40 -7.83
N THR A 287 5.75 4.68 -7.73
CA THR A 287 5.58 5.57 -8.89
C THR A 287 6.70 6.59 -8.94
N GLY A 288 7.25 6.76 -10.15
CA GLY A 288 8.17 7.85 -10.43
C GLY A 288 7.42 8.97 -11.16
N GLY A 289 7.54 10.18 -10.67
CA GLY A 289 6.78 11.33 -11.17
C GLY A 289 6.94 11.50 -12.68
N ARG A 290 7.90 12.28 -13.11
CA ARG A 290 8.10 12.58 -14.53
C ARG A 290 8.76 11.47 -15.35
N ASP A 291 9.28 10.41 -14.72
CA ASP A 291 9.76 9.23 -15.46
C ASP A 291 8.59 8.41 -16.04
N LYS A 292 7.35 8.73 -15.63
CA LYS A 292 6.09 8.13 -16.11
C LYS A 292 6.06 6.62 -15.96
N THR A 293 6.75 6.10 -14.95
CA THR A 293 6.81 4.65 -14.70
C THR A 293 6.25 4.31 -13.34
N ALA A 294 5.51 3.20 -13.28
CA ALA A 294 5.33 2.45 -12.05
C ALA A 294 6.30 1.27 -12.05
N ARG A 295 6.88 0.94 -10.90
CA ARG A 295 7.81 -0.16 -10.75
C ARG A 295 7.40 -1.09 -9.65
N LEU A 296 7.37 -2.38 -9.96
CA LEU A 296 7.25 -3.44 -8.96
C LEU A 296 8.66 -3.94 -8.63
N TRP A 297 8.98 -3.91 -7.36
CA TRP A 297 10.23 -4.40 -6.81
C TRP A 297 9.98 -5.73 -6.12
N LYS A 298 10.72 -6.73 -6.52
CA LYS A 298 10.73 -8.06 -5.91
C LYS A 298 12.01 -8.19 -5.10
N ILE A 299 11.92 -8.01 -3.79
CA ILE A 299 13.09 -7.87 -2.92
C ILE A 299 13.91 -9.15 -2.91
N VAL A 300 13.27 -10.30 -2.66
CA VAL A 300 13.94 -11.61 -2.60
C VAL A 300 14.62 -11.98 -3.92
N GLU A 301 14.00 -11.61 -5.05
CA GLU A 301 14.53 -11.92 -6.38
C GLU A 301 15.54 -10.88 -6.88
N GLU A 302 15.79 -9.80 -6.11
CA GLU A 302 16.61 -8.63 -6.49
C GLU A 302 16.25 -8.08 -7.89
N SER A 303 14.99 -8.21 -8.28
CA SER A 303 14.52 -7.88 -9.62
C SER A 303 13.43 -6.82 -9.61
N GLN A 304 13.26 -6.13 -10.74
CA GLN A 304 12.23 -5.12 -10.89
C GLN A 304 11.47 -5.28 -12.21
N LEU A 305 10.17 -5.03 -12.17
CA LEU A 305 9.33 -4.92 -13.35
C LEU A 305 8.94 -3.47 -13.56
N VAL A 306 9.08 -2.97 -14.79
CA VAL A 306 8.79 -1.58 -15.17
C VAL A 306 7.53 -1.52 -16.00
N TYR A 307 6.55 -0.75 -15.53
CA TYR A 307 5.28 -0.44 -16.18
C TYR A 307 5.36 0.99 -16.70
N ARG A 308 5.17 1.20 -17.98
CA ARG A 308 5.27 2.53 -18.57
C ARG A 308 3.88 3.15 -18.72
N GLY A 309 3.65 4.27 -18.01
CA GLY A 309 2.53 5.17 -18.19
C GLY A 309 2.74 6.05 -19.45
N GLY A 310 2.23 7.25 -19.42
CA GLY A 310 2.30 8.19 -20.55
C GLY A 310 1.12 8.01 -21.50
N VAL A 311 -0.03 7.66 -20.94
CA VAL A 311 -1.28 7.52 -21.71
C VAL A 311 -1.67 8.87 -22.29
N THR A 312 -2.04 8.89 -23.57
CA THR A 312 -2.58 10.07 -24.21
C THR A 312 -4.10 10.05 -24.12
N THR A 313 -4.65 11.05 -23.45
CA THR A 313 -6.11 11.27 -23.43
C THR A 313 -6.55 11.80 -24.76
N LYS A 314 -7.53 11.13 -25.37
CA LYS A 314 -8.12 11.52 -26.66
C LYS A 314 -9.51 12.09 -26.43
N ASP A 315 -9.98 12.87 -27.41
CA ASP A 315 -11.37 13.32 -27.47
C ASP A 315 -12.34 12.14 -27.65
N GLU A 316 -13.64 12.37 -27.51
CA GLU A 316 -14.66 11.34 -27.69
C GLU A 316 -14.66 10.73 -29.11
N SER A 317 -14.19 11.47 -30.10
CA SER A 317 -14.03 10.99 -31.47
C SER A 317 -12.77 10.15 -31.68
N GLY A 318 -11.84 10.12 -30.69
CA GLY A 318 -10.57 9.40 -30.74
C GLY A 318 -9.54 9.99 -31.70
N SER A 319 -9.84 11.14 -32.34
CA SER A 319 -9.04 11.71 -33.41
C SER A 319 -7.99 12.71 -32.94
N LYS A 320 -8.23 13.42 -31.84
CA LYS A 320 -7.31 14.42 -31.30
C LYS A 320 -6.78 14.03 -29.93
N ALA A 321 -5.46 14.15 -29.72
CA ALA A 321 -4.86 14.07 -28.41
C ALA A 321 -5.19 15.35 -27.63
N LEU A 322 -5.94 15.22 -26.53
CA LEU A 322 -6.27 16.34 -25.66
C LEU A 322 -5.14 16.62 -24.67
N PHE A 323 -4.72 15.59 -23.94
CA PHE A 323 -3.68 15.69 -22.92
C PHE A 323 -2.78 14.47 -22.98
N VAL A 324 -1.51 14.70 -22.66
CA VAL A 324 -0.51 13.64 -22.49
C VAL A 324 -0.16 13.58 -21.01
N GLU A 325 -0.19 12.39 -20.42
CA GLU A 325 0.25 12.17 -19.06
C GLU A 325 1.73 12.52 -18.93
N ASN A 326 2.05 13.46 -18.03
CA ASN A 326 3.41 13.91 -17.78
C ASN A 326 3.99 13.35 -16.49
N SER A 327 3.13 13.02 -15.51
CA SER A 327 3.55 12.38 -14.27
C SER A 327 2.54 11.34 -13.79
N VAL A 328 3.05 10.34 -13.08
CA VAL A 328 2.24 9.36 -12.31
C VAL A 328 2.47 9.66 -10.84
N ASP A 329 1.44 10.16 -10.16
CA ASP A 329 1.61 10.80 -8.85
C ASP A 329 1.17 9.95 -7.67
N CYS A 330 0.27 9.00 -7.87
CA CYS A 330 -0.27 8.16 -6.81
C CYS A 330 -0.45 6.71 -7.26
N ILE A 331 -0.35 5.78 -6.30
CA ILE A 331 -0.49 4.36 -6.52
C ILE A 331 -1.20 3.71 -5.34
N THR A 332 -1.94 2.65 -5.61
CA THR A 332 -2.49 1.76 -4.59
C THR A 332 -2.58 0.33 -5.12
N GLN A 333 -2.21 -0.64 -4.30
CA GLN A 333 -2.34 -2.06 -4.60
C GLN A 333 -3.70 -2.56 -4.12
N ILE A 334 -4.45 -3.20 -5.02
CA ILE A 334 -5.74 -3.83 -4.71
C ILE A 334 -5.49 -5.20 -4.08
N ASP A 335 -4.71 -6.02 -4.79
CA ASP A 335 -4.29 -7.34 -4.37
C ASP A 335 -2.84 -7.62 -4.82
N GLU A 336 -2.36 -8.85 -4.60
CA GLU A 336 -1.00 -9.26 -4.97
C GLU A 336 -0.74 -9.29 -6.49
N SER A 337 -1.79 -9.18 -7.31
CA SER A 337 -1.73 -9.26 -8.78
C SER A 337 -2.08 -7.96 -9.48
N MET A 338 -2.77 -7.03 -8.81
CA MET A 338 -3.31 -5.83 -9.44
C MET A 338 -3.03 -4.56 -8.64
N PHE A 339 -2.80 -3.46 -9.35
CA PHE A 339 -2.66 -2.12 -8.77
C PHE A 339 -3.26 -1.04 -9.67
N ILE A 340 -3.53 0.11 -9.09
CA ILE A 340 -4.08 1.29 -9.77
C ILE A 340 -3.10 2.44 -9.65
N THR A 341 -2.95 3.20 -10.73
CA THR A 341 -2.18 4.44 -10.74
C THR A 341 -3.03 5.62 -11.16
N GLY A 342 -2.70 6.80 -10.65
CA GLY A 342 -3.30 8.07 -11.04
C GLY A 342 -2.24 9.11 -11.38
N GLY A 343 -2.53 9.96 -12.36
CA GLY A 343 -1.59 10.94 -12.89
C GLY A 343 -2.16 12.36 -13.06
N ASP A 344 -1.28 13.25 -13.52
CA ASP A 344 -1.56 14.68 -13.74
C ASP A 344 -2.52 14.94 -14.91
N SER A 345 -2.66 14.01 -15.84
CA SER A 345 -3.64 14.07 -16.94
C SER A 345 -5.07 13.71 -16.54
N GLY A 346 -5.32 13.44 -15.25
CA GLY A 346 -6.61 12.97 -14.77
C GLY A 346 -6.95 11.54 -15.18
N VAL A 347 -5.96 10.76 -15.54
CA VAL A 347 -6.08 9.37 -15.96
C VAL A 347 -5.95 8.44 -14.77
N LEU A 348 -6.86 7.47 -14.69
CA LEU A 348 -6.74 6.31 -13.81
C LEU A 348 -6.45 5.07 -14.64
N SER A 349 -5.41 4.34 -14.31
CA SER A 349 -4.99 3.13 -15.02
C SER A 349 -4.97 1.93 -14.08
N LEU A 350 -5.63 0.85 -14.51
CA LEU A 350 -5.61 -0.45 -13.84
C LEU A 350 -4.52 -1.34 -14.48
N TRP A 351 -3.68 -1.91 -13.65
CA TRP A 351 -2.55 -2.73 -14.06
C TRP A 351 -2.62 -4.13 -13.47
N GLU A 352 -2.16 -5.08 -14.24
CA GLU A 352 -1.88 -6.45 -13.79
C GLU A 352 -0.37 -6.67 -13.80
N ILE A 353 0.15 -7.31 -12.77
CA ILE A 353 1.60 -7.53 -12.59
C ILE A 353 2.22 -8.30 -13.75
N ASN A 354 1.48 -9.24 -14.34
CA ASN A 354 1.98 -10.05 -15.46
C ASN A 354 1.97 -9.32 -16.81
N ARG A 355 1.41 -8.11 -16.89
CA ARG A 355 1.26 -7.35 -18.13
C ARG A 355 1.95 -5.99 -18.05
N LYS A 356 2.80 -5.69 -19.03
CA LYS A 356 3.50 -4.39 -19.12
C LYS A 356 2.63 -3.21 -19.57
N LYS A 357 1.41 -3.48 -20.06
CA LYS A 357 0.44 -2.46 -20.47
C LYS A 357 -0.75 -2.46 -19.52
N PRO A 358 -1.41 -1.31 -19.30
CA PRO A 358 -2.59 -1.26 -18.46
C PRO A 358 -3.70 -2.16 -19.03
N LEU A 359 -4.45 -2.81 -18.16
CA LEU A 359 -5.65 -3.58 -18.52
C LEU A 359 -6.76 -2.64 -18.99
N PHE A 360 -6.96 -1.58 -18.23
CA PHE A 360 -8.00 -0.58 -18.48
C PHE A 360 -7.51 0.81 -18.09
N THR A 361 -7.95 1.81 -18.83
CA THR A 361 -7.59 3.20 -18.60
C THR A 361 -8.84 4.07 -18.70
N LYS A 362 -9.13 4.81 -17.65
CA LYS A 362 -10.20 5.82 -17.63
C LYS A 362 -9.58 7.20 -17.76
N SER A 363 -9.78 7.82 -18.90
CA SER A 363 -9.37 9.20 -19.16
C SER A 363 -10.30 10.17 -18.45
N LEU A 364 -9.75 11.34 -18.04
CA LEU A 364 -10.50 12.42 -17.40
C LEU A 364 -11.41 11.94 -16.28
N ALA A 365 -10.87 11.11 -15.40
CA ALA A 365 -11.63 10.47 -14.32
C ALA A 365 -12.34 11.48 -13.40
N HIS A 366 -11.81 12.71 -13.25
CA HIS A 366 -12.41 13.82 -12.52
C HIS A 366 -12.90 14.98 -13.42
N GLY A 367 -12.88 14.80 -14.75
CA GLY A 367 -13.33 15.79 -15.70
C GLY A 367 -12.32 16.90 -15.99
N LEU A 368 -12.81 18.01 -16.53
CA LEU A 368 -12.02 19.17 -16.96
C LEU A 368 -12.36 20.39 -16.12
N ASN A 369 -11.35 21.16 -15.76
CA ASN A 369 -11.49 22.52 -15.25
C ASN A 369 -11.32 23.49 -16.43
N THR A 370 -12.41 24.20 -16.78
CA THR A 370 -12.40 25.22 -17.82
C THR A 370 -12.27 26.58 -17.17
N THR A 371 -11.16 27.25 -17.41
CA THR A 371 -10.92 28.64 -16.96
C THR A 371 -10.93 29.56 -18.16
N GLN A 372 -11.75 30.59 -18.10
CA GLN A 372 -11.74 31.67 -19.10
C GLN A 372 -10.64 32.67 -18.72
N LEU A 373 -9.63 32.78 -19.55
CA LEU A 373 -8.57 33.79 -19.46
C LEU A 373 -8.90 34.92 -20.43
N GLU A 374 -8.96 36.14 -19.92
CA GLU A 374 -9.31 37.35 -20.71
C GLU A 374 -8.41 37.55 -21.94
N SER A 375 -7.19 37.02 -21.94
CA SER A 375 -6.19 37.20 -23.00
C SER A 375 -6.04 36.03 -23.94
N GLN A 376 -6.48 34.79 -23.59
CA GLN A 376 -6.16 33.57 -24.36
C GLN A 376 -7.39 32.68 -24.64
N GLY A 377 -8.61 33.10 -24.24
CA GLY A 377 -9.81 32.31 -24.42
C GLY A 377 -9.98 31.19 -23.38
N GLU A 378 -10.66 30.11 -23.76
CA GLU A 378 -10.92 28.98 -22.89
C GLU A 378 -9.66 28.11 -22.72
N HIS A 379 -9.19 27.99 -21.47
CA HIS A 379 -8.12 27.06 -21.11
C HIS A 379 -8.70 25.87 -20.37
N ASN A 380 -8.61 24.70 -20.98
CA ASN A 380 -9.06 23.45 -20.45
C ASN A 380 -7.90 22.71 -19.77
N GLN A 381 -8.01 22.44 -18.49
CA GLN A 381 -7.03 21.68 -17.71
C GLN A 381 -7.71 20.46 -17.07
N PRO A 382 -7.13 19.24 -17.17
CA PRO A 382 -7.68 18.10 -16.46
C PRO A 382 -7.54 18.27 -14.95
N TYR A 383 -8.50 17.77 -14.20
CA TYR A 383 -8.34 17.63 -12.77
C TYR A 383 -7.36 16.49 -12.47
N TRP A 384 -6.21 16.83 -11.89
CA TRP A 384 -5.16 15.85 -11.55
C TRP A 384 -5.65 14.89 -10.47
N ILE A 385 -5.27 13.63 -10.57
CA ILE A 385 -5.50 12.66 -9.52
C ILE A 385 -4.43 12.86 -8.45
N THR A 386 -4.82 13.34 -7.29
CA THR A 386 -3.91 13.69 -6.21
C THR A 386 -3.75 12.59 -5.18
N ALA A 387 -4.75 11.71 -5.07
CA ALA A 387 -4.73 10.59 -4.16
C ALA A 387 -5.61 9.45 -4.69
N VAL A 388 -5.16 8.23 -4.50
CA VAL A 388 -5.93 7.00 -4.75
C VAL A 388 -5.80 6.12 -3.52
N ALA A 389 -6.88 5.44 -3.14
CA ALA A 389 -6.87 4.45 -2.07
C ALA A 389 -7.86 3.33 -2.39
N CYS A 390 -7.51 2.11 -2.09
CA CYS A 390 -8.41 0.97 -2.22
C CYS A 390 -8.68 0.33 -0.86
N LEU A 391 -9.80 -0.33 -0.75
CA LEU A 391 -10.01 -1.31 0.30
C LEU A 391 -9.32 -2.60 -0.17
N ARG A 392 -8.24 -2.98 0.51
CA ARG A 392 -7.36 -4.08 0.10
C ARG A 392 -8.15 -5.38 -0.05
N TYR A 393 -7.80 -6.17 -1.07
CA TYR A 393 -8.48 -7.42 -1.43
C TYR A 393 -9.99 -7.23 -1.66
N SER A 394 -10.39 -6.12 -2.29
CA SER A 394 -11.79 -5.87 -2.64
C SER A 394 -11.94 -5.17 -3.99
N ASP A 395 -13.16 -5.14 -4.46
CA ASP A 395 -13.57 -4.49 -5.70
C ASP A 395 -13.78 -2.98 -5.58
N LEU A 396 -13.48 -2.38 -4.40
CA LEU A 396 -13.79 -0.98 -4.09
C LEU A 396 -12.54 -0.13 -3.99
N PHE A 397 -12.48 0.98 -4.74
CA PHE A 397 -11.43 1.98 -4.60
C PHE A 397 -11.95 3.42 -4.77
N PHE A 398 -11.12 4.37 -4.36
CA PHE A 398 -11.46 5.80 -4.29
C PHE A 398 -10.39 6.62 -4.97
N SER A 399 -10.79 7.69 -5.64
CA SER A 399 -9.88 8.69 -6.18
C SER A 399 -10.26 10.07 -5.70
N GLY A 400 -9.25 10.90 -5.45
CA GLY A 400 -9.40 12.28 -5.03
C GLY A 400 -8.66 13.24 -5.95
N SER A 401 -9.23 14.43 -6.07
CA SER A 401 -8.69 15.55 -6.82
C SER A 401 -8.99 16.86 -6.11
N TRP A 402 -8.96 17.97 -6.83
CA TRP A 402 -9.37 19.30 -6.35
C TRP A 402 -10.67 19.80 -6.99
N ASP A 403 -11.44 18.89 -7.62
CA ASP A 403 -12.77 19.14 -8.22
C ASP A 403 -13.91 19.26 -7.20
N GLY A 404 -13.62 19.02 -5.91
CA GLY A 404 -14.62 19.07 -4.84
C GLY A 404 -15.30 17.73 -4.55
N PHE A 405 -14.84 16.63 -5.14
CA PHE A 405 -15.41 15.30 -4.95
C PHE A 405 -14.34 14.24 -4.73
N VAL A 406 -14.66 13.25 -3.92
CA VAL A 406 -14.01 11.94 -3.90
C VAL A 406 -14.90 10.99 -4.71
N ARG A 407 -14.35 10.38 -5.74
CA ARG A 407 -15.09 9.45 -6.60
C ARG A 407 -14.89 8.03 -6.12
N VAL A 408 -15.98 7.28 -6.16
CA VAL A 408 -16.05 5.88 -5.74
C VAL A 408 -16.16 5.02 -6.98
N TRP A 409 -15.26 4.03 -7.05
CA TRP A 409 -15.12 3.15 -8.21
C TRP A 409 -15.28 1.71 -7.79
N LYS A 410 -15.88 0.91 -8.67
CA LYS A 410 -16.02 -0.53 -8.53
C LYS A 410 -15.33 -1.23 -9.68
N LEU A 411 -14.56 -2.27 -9.36
CA LEU A 411 -14.04 -3.20 -10.34
C LEU A 411 -15.17 -4.06 -10.92
N ALA A 412 -15.08 -4.34 -12.20
CA ALA A 412 -15.99 -5.27 -12.86
C ALA A 412 -15.77 -6.70 -12.37
N GLY A 413 -16.77 -7.56 -12.58
CA GLY A 413 -16.70 -8.96 -12.14
C GLY A 413 -15.56 -9.78 -12.75
N ASP A 414 -15.03 -9.36 -13.89
CA ASP A 414 -13.88 -9.98 -14.57
C ASP A 414 -12.53 -9.36 -14.16
N ASN A 415 -12.54 -8.38 -13.25
CA ASN A 415 -11.37 -7.61 -12.80
C ASN A 415 -10.57 -6.93 -13.94
N LYS A 416 -11.16 -6.78 -15.15
CA LYS A 416 -10.47 -6.18 -16.30
C LYS A 416 -10.82 -4.73 -16.54
N SER A 417 -11.88 -4.23 -15.91
CA SER A 417 -12.34 -2.86 -16.04
C SER A 417 -12.91 -2.34 -14.72
N PHE A 418 -13.18 -1.05 -14.67
CA PHE A 418 -13.84 -0.42 -13.51
C PHE A 418 -14.81 0.67 -13.96
N SER A 419 -15.80 0.94 -13.13
CA SER A 419 -16.81 1.96 -13.34
C SER A 419 -17.02 2.81 -12.09
N GLN A 420 -17.45 4.05 -12.30
CA GLN A 420 -17.83 4.94 -11.21
C GLN A 420 -19.22 4.56 -10.71
N ILE A 421 -19.36 4.37 -9.39
CA ILE A 421 -20.66 4.08 -8.75
C ILE A 421 -21.22 5.26 -7.97
N ALA A 422 -20.35 6.10 -7.38
CA ALA A 422 -20.79 7.24 -6.59
C ALA A 422 -19.75 8.37 -6.58
N GLN A 423 -20.15 9.51 -6.00
CA GLN A 423 -19.27 10.63 -5.69
C GLN A 423 -19.65 11.24 -4.36
N ILE A 424 -18.64 11.49 -3.52
CA ILE A 424 -18.81 12.04 -2.18
C ILE A 424 -18.33 13.48 -2.19
N PRO A 425 -19.14 14.46 -1.77
CA PRO A 425 -18.74 15.87 -1.80
C PRO A 425 -17.67 16.18 -0.73
N VAL A 426 -16.54 16.69 -1.17
CA VAL A 426 -15.41 17.07 -0.31
C VAL A 426 -14.90 18.42 -0.77
N GLU A 427 -15.32 19.51 -0.11
CA GLU A 427 -14.86 20.85 -0.42
C GLU A 427 -13.36 21.00 -0.13
N GLY A 428 -12.54 21.22 -1.17
CA GLY A 428 -11.12 21.45 -1.07
C GLY A 428 -10.26 20.49 -1.89
N VAL A 429 -8.97 20.62 -1.77
CA VAL A 429 -7.99 19.73 -2.38
C VAL A 429 -7.86 18.45 -1.56
N VAL A 430 -8.12 17.32 -2.17
CA VAL A 430 -7.94 16.00 -1.54
C VAL A 430 -6.46 15.61 -1.69
N ASN A 431 -5.67 15.69 -0.65
CA ASN A 431 -4.24 15.39 -0.69
C ASN A 431 -3.91 13.93 -0.34
N SER A 432 -4.76 13.27 0.41
CA SER A 432 -4.56 11.87 0.83
C SER A 432 -5.90 11.23 1.17
N ILE A 433 -6.05 9.97 0.86
CA ILE A 433 -7.22 9.15 1.17
C ILE A 433 -6.73 7.87 1.83
N GLN A 434 -7.45 7.39 2.83
CA GLN A 434 -7.24 6.07 3.43
C GLN A 434 -8.59 5.45 3.74
N ILE A 435 -8.71 4.17 3.47
CA ILE A 435 -9.90 3.40 3.81
C ILE A 435 -9.49 2.08 4.48
N LYS A 436 -10.18 1.73 5.54
CA LYS A 436 -10.03 0.43 6.21
C LYS A 436 -11.33 0.01 6.88
N THR A 437 -11.53 -1.29 6.96
CA THR A 437 -12.60 -1.89 7.74
C THR A 437 -12.04 -2.35 9.09
N ALA A 438 -12.59 -1.84 10.17
CA ALA A 438 -12.26 -2.27 11.51
C ALA A 438 -12.94 -3.61 11.78
N PHE A 439 -12.18 -4.69 11.81
CA PHE A 439 -12.70 -6.06 11.98
C PHE A 439 -13.54 -6.22 13.26
N ALA A 440 -13.10 -5.65 14.38
CA ALA A 440 -13.80 -5.75 15.65
C ALA A 440 -15.17 -5.07 15.68
N SER A 441 -15.37 -3.99 14.93
CA SER A 441 -16.61 -3.20 14.92
C SER A 441 -17.40 -3.32 13.62
N LYS A 442 -16.91 -4.05 12.63
CA LYS A 442 -17.47 -4.14 11.27
C LYS A 442 -17.78 -2.76 10.64
N ARG A 443 -17.04 -1.71 11.09
CA ARG A 443 -17.21 -0.33 10.59
C ARG A 443 -16.15 -0.05 9.54
N THR A 444 -16.55 0.44 8.39
CA THR A 444 -15.63 0.90 7.36
C THR A 444 -15.51 2.41 7.41
N LEU A 445 -14.30 2.88 7.63
CA LEU A 445 -13.98 4.30 7.73
C LEU A 445 -13.18 4.75 6.53
N LEU A 446 -13.67 5.80 5.86
CA LEU A 446 -12.96 6.52 4.82
C LEU A 446 -12.44 7.83 5.41
N VAL A 447 -11.13 7.98 5.50
CA VAL A 447 -10.46 9.17 6.04
C VAL A 447 -9.84 9.95 4.89
N VAL A 448 -10.19 11.23 4.78
CA VAL A 448 -9.78 12.11 3.68
C VAL A 448 -9.04 13.32 4.25
N GLY A 449 -7.80 13.51 3.84
CA GLY A 449 -7.00 14.69 4.16
C GLY A 449 -7.26 15.83 3.19
N VAL A 450 -7.88 16.90 3.68
CA VAL A 450 -8.31 18.04 2.87
C VAL A 450 -7.48 19.28 3.15
N GLY A 451 -7.08 19.94 2.10
CA GLY A 451 -6.34 21.18 2.17
C GLY A 451 -6.85 22.27 1.22
N GLN A 452 -6.43 23.50 1.47
CA GLN A 452 -6.60 24.63 0.55
C GLN A 452 -5.59 24.59 -0.60
N GLU A 453 -4.52 23.81 -0.46
CA GLU A 453 -3.38 23.73 -1.35
C GLU A 453 -3.01 22.27 -1.63
N LEU A 454 -2.39 22.02 -2.77
CA LEU A 454 -1.80 20.72 -3.12
C LEU A 454 -0.66 20.33 -2.17
N LYS A 455 -0.43 19.02 -1.98
CA LYS A 455 0.60 18.43 -1.13
C LYS A 455 2.00 19.00 -1.41
N LEU A 456 2.41 19.07 -2.67
CA LEU A 456 3.77 19.45 -3.06
C LEU A 456 3.93 20.92 -3.47
N GLY A 457 2.87 21.67 -3.72
CA GLY A 457 2.95 23.01 -4.27
C GLY A 457 1.87 23.98 -3.79
N ARG A 458 1.95 25.20 -4.28
CA ARG A 458 1.01 26.30 -3.96
C ARG A 458 0.42 26.98 -5.21
N TRP A 459 0.59 26.38 -6.38
CA TRP A 459 0.08 26.95 -7.64
C TRP A 459 -1.45 26.89 -7.75
N ILE A 460 -2.10 25.97 -7.06
CA ILE A 460 -3.56 25.96 -6.89
C ILE A 460 -3.86 26.24 -5.43
N ARG A 461 -4.68 27.25 -5.18
CA ARG A 461 -5.12 27.63 -3.85
C ARG A 461 -6.61 27.96 -3.84
N LEU A 462 -7.39 27.11 -3.17
CA LEU A 462 -8.82 27.27 -2.99
C LEU A 462 -9.07 28.04 -1.69
N LYS A 463 -9.34 29.36 -1.78
CA LYS A 463 -9.54 30.19 -0.58
C LYS A 463 -11.01 30.25 -0.13
N ASN A 464 -11.96 30.15 -1.06
CA ASN A 464 -13.36 30.40 -0.78
C ASN A 464 -14.02 29.19 -0.09
N GLY A 465 -14.40 29.36 1.18
CA GLY A 465 -15.14 28.35 1.95
C GLY A 465 -14.35 27.12 2.43
N VAL A 466 -13.19 26.84 1.82
CA VAL A 466 -12.38 25.67 2.11
C VAL A 466 -11.58 25.82 3.40
N LYS A 467 -11.65 24.84 4.28
CA LYS A 467 -10.87 24.78 5.53
C LYS A 467 -9.97 23.56 5.54
N ASN A 468 -8.74 23.74 6.01
CA ASN A 468 -7.81 22.64 6.24
C ASN A 468 -8.36 21.73 7.34
N CYS A 469 -8.70 20.50 7.02
CA CYS A 469 -9.28 19.56 7.96
C CYS A 469 -9.11 18.12 7.47
N THR A 470 -9.32 17.16 8.37
CA THR A 470 -9.52 15.79 8.02
C THR A 470 -11.02 15.49 8.04
N LYS A 471 -11.58 14.99 6.93
CA LYS A 471 -12.96 14.51 6.87
C LYS A 471 -12.96 13.00 7.05
N VAL A 472 -13.85 12.51 7.89
CA VAL A 472 -14.05 11.08 8.11
C VAL A 472 -15.48 10.74 7.72
N PHE A 473 -15.63 9.73 6.86
CA PHE A 473 -16.90 9.20 6.44
C PHE A 473 -17.04 7.79 6.96
N GLU A 474 -18.15 7.50 7.60
CA GLU A 474 -18.53 6.16 8.02
C GLU A 474 -19.40 5.55 6.94
N LEU A 475 -18.91 4.49 6.29
CA LEU A 475 -19.63 3.76 5.26
C LEU A 475 -20.54 2.74 5.93
N GLY A 476 -21.85 2.89 5.76
CA GLY A 476 -22.86 1.96 6.22
C GLY A 476 -23.04 0.80 5.25
N TYR A 477 -23.29 -0.39 5.78
CA TYR A 477 -23.78 -1.51 4.97
C TYR A 477 -25.26 -1.29 4.63
N LEU A 478 -25.63 -1.71 3.41
CA LEU A 478 -27.03 -1.75 2.96
C LEU A 478 -27.83 -2.79 3.72
#